data_82d0e87611b22ecab53b98a74c2a3dd3
#
_entry.id   82d0e87611b22ecab53b98a74c2a3dd3
#
_cell.length_a   1.000
_cell.length_b   1.000
_cell.length_c   1.000
_cell.angle_alpha   90.00
_cell.angle_beta   90.00
_cell.angle_gamma   90.00
#
_symmetry.space_group_name_H-M   'P 1'
#
loop_
_entity.id
_entity.type
_entity.pdbx_description
1 polymer ?
#
loop_
_entity_poly.entity_id
_entity_poly.type
_entity_poly.pdbx_seq_one_letter_code
_entity_poly.pdbx_strand_id
1 'polypeptide(L)'
;MNVTRDLGMGGHAFFRSEFLLNNEKGLYDWLQRDFYREPAMTPAMTWVDSIPPVAPHAEMSKGERYMELKWEAVEEATPIYYNVYRISDNGTAPKRIAHKLRETSFHYVPALPSLLYAQYAVTAVDAYGNESELIPINLPKNADSDPLSAEEKVKKAYEDLWGKK
;
A
#
# COMPACT_ATOMS: atom_id res chain seq x y z
N MET A 1 13.10 -19.04 -7.44
CA MET A 1 11.99 -18.31 -6.79
C MET A 1 11.58 -17.08 -7.55
N ASN A 2 12.49 -16.17 -7.96
CA ASN A 2 12.10 -15.04 -8.83
C ASN A 2 11.52 -15.54 -10.16
N VAL A 3 12.12 -16.55 -10.77
CA VAL A 3 11.64 -17.14 -12.04
C VAL A 3 10.19 -17.61 -11.94
N THR A 4 9.76 -18.20 -10.81
CA THR A 4 8.37 -18.65 -10.63
C THR A 4 7.40 -17.49 -10.50
N ARG A 5 7.82 -16.35 -9.91
CA ARG A 5 7.05 -15.09 -9.89
C ARG A 5 6.94 -14.49 -11.29
N ASP A 6 8.05 -14.43 -12.01
CA ASP A 6 8.09 -13.88 -13.37
C ASP A 6 7.22 -14.68 -14.33
N LEU A 7 7.06 -15.97 -14.08
CA LEU A 7 6.15 -16.86 -14.82
C LEU A 7 4.69 -16.81 -14.33
N GLY A 8 4.36 -15.96 -13.36
CA GLY A 8 3.00 -15.83 -12.82
C GLY A 8 2.49 -17.04 -12.04
N MET A 9 3.39 -17.88 -11.54
CA MET A 9 3.01 -19.03 -10.71
C MET A 9 2.46 -18.57 -9.37
N GLY A 10 1.31 -19.10 -8.96
CA GLY A 10 0.55 -18.66 -7.78
C GLY A 10 1.15 -19.06 -6.43
N GLY A 11 2.30 -19.75 -6.38
CA GLY A 11 2.90 -20.14 -5.11
C GLY A 11 4.14 -21.01 -5.22
N HIS A 12 4.70 -21.35 -4.05
CA HIS A 12 5.88 -22.21 -3.91
C HIS A 12 5.63 -23.27 -2.84
N ALA A 13 6.16 -24.46 -3.05
CA ALA A 13 6.25 -25.47 -2.03
C ALA A 13 7.73 -25.78 -1.75
N PHE A 14 8.09 -25.82 -0.49
CA PHE A 14 9.42 -26.21 -0.05
C PHE A 14 9.41 -27.64 0.44
N PHE A 15 10.30 -28.45 -0.11
CA PHE A 15 10.51 -29.80 0.39
C PHE A 15 11.53 -29.76 1.54
N ARG A 16 11.17 -30.33 2.68
CA ARG A 16 11.84 -30.33 3.98
C ARG A 16 11.85 -28.95 4.65
N SER A 17 10.94 -28.79 5.61
CA SER A 17 10.87 -27.64 6.50
C SER A 17 12.15 -27.42 7.33
N GLU A 18 12.95 -28.46 7.51
CA GLU A 18 14.21 -28.44 8.25
C GLU A 18 15.18 -27.34 7.77
N PHE A 19 15.28 -27.12 6.47
CA PHE A 19 16.13 -26.04 5.91
C PHE A 19 15.65 -24.64 6.31
N LEU A 20 14.36 -24.48 6.50
CA LEU A 20 13.78 -23.22 6.98
C LEU A 20 13.96 -23.09 8.49
N LEU A 21 13.70 -24.16 9.26
CA LEU A 21 13.84 -24.15 10.72
C LEU A 21 15.28 -23.88 11.15
N ASN A 22 16.25 -24.47 10.44
CA ASN A 22 17.68 -24.30 10.73
C ASN A 22 18.28 -23.06 10.05
N ASN A 23 17.47 -22.28 9.33
CA ASN A 23 17.93 -21.11 8.58
C ASN A 23 19.14 -21.39 7.72
N GLU A 24 19.18 -22.52 7.03
CA GLU A 24 20.29 -22.95 6.20
C GLU A 24 20.69 -21.88 5.18
N LYS A 25 21.95 -21.44 5.23
CA LYS A 25 22.48 -20.35 4.40
C LYS A 25 21.70 -19.04 4.47
N GLY A 26 21.00 -18.78 5.57
CA GLY A 26 20.17 -17.58 5.73
C GLY A 26 18.87 -17.60 4.92
N LEU A 27 18.39 -18.78 4.50
CA LEU A 27 17.21 -18.91 3.65
C LEU A 27 15.96 -18.36 4.32
N TYR A 28 15.74 -18.66 5.60
CA TYR A 28 14.58 -18.17 6.34
C TYR A 28 14.59 -16.63 6.44
N ASP A 29 15.73 -16.06 6.83
CA ASP A 29 15.88 -14.61 6.95
C ASP A 29 15.67 -13.89 5.62
N TRP A 30 16.21 -14.45 4.54
CA TRP A 30 16.01 -13.88 3.21
C TRP A 30 14.54 -13.96 2.77
N LEU A 31 13.88 -15.09 3.01
CA LEU A 31 12.46 -15.24 2.70
C LEU A 31 11.62 -14.22 3.45
N GLN A 32 11.86 -14.03 4.73
CA GLN A 32 11.09 -13.13 5.57
C GLN A 32 11.34 -11.66 5.22
N ARG A 33 12.59 -11.26 5.01
CA ARG A 33 12.94 -9.85 4.77
C ARG A 33 12.71 -9.39 3.34
N ASP A 34 12.94 -10.26 2.38
CA ASP A 34 13.01 -9.87 0.97
C ASP A 34 11.89 -10.49 0.14
N PHE A 35 11.72 -11.82 0.20
CA PHE A 35 10.84 -12.52 -0.73
C PHE A 35 9.36 -12.50 -0.31
N TYR A 36 9.07 -12.76 0.97
CA TYR A 36 7.72 -12.75 1.56
C TYR A 36 7.55 -11.61 2.57
N ARG A 37 8.17 -10.48 2.30
CA ARG A 37 8.11 -9.30 3.16
C ARG A 37 6.69 -8.79 3.38
N GLU A 38 5.86 -8.94 2.38
CA GLU A 38 4.44 -8.56 2.44
C GLU A 38 3.56 -9.81 2.48
N PRO A 39 2.51 -9.83 3.30
CA PRO A 39 1.56 -10.93 3.33
C PRO A 39 0.94 -11.17 1.95
N ALA A 40 0.85 -12.42 1.55
CA ALA A 40 0.18 -12.78 0.31
C ALA A 40 -1.33 -12.52 0.43
N MET A 41 -1.93 -12.04 -0.65
CA MET A 41 -3.38 -12.01 -0.79
C MET A 41 -3.88 -13.40 -1.16
N THR A 42 -5.07 -13.74 -0.68
CA THR A 42 -5.78 -14.91 -1.17
C THR A 42 -6.11 -14.67 -2.65
N PRO A 43 -5.76 -15.57 -3.57
CA PRO A 43 -6.15 -15.43 -4.96
C PRO A 43 -7.67 -15.35 -5.11
N ALA A 44 -8.14 -14.54 -6.05
CA ALA A 44 -9.56 -14.44 -6.34
C ALA A 44 -10.14 -15.78 -6.79
N MET A 45 -11.29 -16.13 -6.24
CA MET A 45 -12.05 -17.35 -6.59
C MET A 45 -13.01 -17.05 -7.75
N THR A 46 -12.46 -16.69 -8.91
CA THR A 46 -13.21 -16.22 -10.09
C THR A 46 -14.19 -17.25 -10.66
N TRP A 47 -14.06 -18.52 -10.29
CA TRP A 47 -15.02 -19.58 -10.63
C TRP A 47 -16.27 -19.59 -9.74
N VAL A 48 -16.26 -18.87 -8.62
CA VAL A 48 -17.42 -18.69 -7.72
C VAL A 48 -18.08 -17.36 -8.03
N ASP A 49 -17.28 -16.30 -8.05
CA ASP A 49 -17.68 -14.94 -8.41
C ASP A 49 -16.51 -14.25 -9.09
N SER A 50 -16.75 -13.56 -10.19
CA SER A 50 -15.75 -12.82 -10.95
C SER A 50 -16.03 -11.32 -11.03
N ILE A 51 -17.04 -10.84 -10.30
CA ILE A 51 -17.45 -9.44 -10.31
C ILE A 51 -16.74 -8.73 -9.16
N PRO A 52 -15.80 -7.81 -9.42
CA PRO A 52 -15.16 -7.07 -8.36
C PRO A 52 -16.12 -6.05 -7.73
N PRO A 53 -15.97 -5.75 -6.43
CA PRO A 53 -16.76 -4.69 -5.80
C PRO A 53 -16.48 -3.31 -6.41
N VAL A 54 -17.36 -2.36 -6.14
CA VAL A 54 -17.15 -0.97 -6.53
C VAL A 54 -15.98 -0.38 -5.74
N ALA A 55 -15.17 0.45 -6.39
CA ALA A 55 -14.09 1.16 -5.70
C ALA A 55 -14.67 2.14 -4.67
N PRO A 56 -14.18 2.15 -3.41
CA PRO A 56 -14.67 3.05 -2.39
C PRO A 56 -14.35 4.51 -2.72
N HIS A 57 -15.29 5.40 -2.42
CA HIS A 57 -15.03 6.83 -2.48
C HIS A 57 -14.19 7.23 -1.26
N ALA A 58 -12.94 7.58 -1.48
CA ALA A 58 -11.99 7.86 -0.43
C ALA A 58 -11.46 9.28 -0.49
N GLU A 59 -11.30 9.88 0.69
CA GLU A 59 -10.74 11.21 0.89
C GLU A 59 -9.47 11.12 1.74
N MET A 60 -8.57 12.07 1.53
CA MET A 60 -7.33 12.16 2.29
C MET A 60 -7.24 13.52 2.98
N SER A 61 -6.96 13.50 4.27
CA SER A 61 -6.54 14.66 5.05
C SER A 61 -5.09 14.50 5.49
N LYS A 62 -4.38 15.60 5.60
CA LYS A 62 -2.96 15.64 5.89
C LYS A 62 -2.70 16.54 7.10
N GLY A 63 -1.97 16.01 8.09
CA GLY A 63 -1.35 16.77 9.17
C GLY A 63 0.14 17.01 8.91
N GLU A 64 0.84 17.59 9.89
CA GLU A 64 2.29 17.88 9.77
C GLU A 64 3.15 16.62 9.58
N ARG A 65 2.80 15.52 10.25
CA ARG A 65 3.58 14.28 10.30
C ARG A 65 2.78 13.02 9.99
N TYR A 66 1.50 13.15 9.71
CA TYR A 66 0.61 12.04 9.46
C TYR A 66 -0.35 12.35 8.32
N MET A 67 -0.95 11.32 7.80
CA MET A 67 -2.11 11.43 6.93
C MET A 67 -3.21 10.51 7.44
N GLU A 68 -4.43 10.89 7.18
CA GLU A 68 -5.62 10.11 7.45
C GLU A 68 -6.39 9.92 6.15
N LEU A 69 -6.69 8.67 5.84
CA LEU A 69 -7.58 8.29 4.75
C LEU A 69 -8.92 7.90 5.37
N LYS A 70 -10.00 8.40 4.79
CA LYS A 70 -11.38 8.03 5.14
C LYS A 70 -12.12 7.67 3.88
N TRP A 71 -12.98 6.69 3.95
CA TRP A 71 -13.80 6.27 2.82
C TRP A 71 -15.20 5.85 3.26
N GLU A 72 -16.11 5.86 2.32
CA GLU A 72 -17.45 5.34 2.54
C GLU A 72 -17.44 3.81 2.46
N ALA A 73 -18.23 3.18 3.32
CA ALA A 73 -18.40 1.74 3.27
C ALA A 73 -19.04 1.32 1.95
N VAL A 74 -18.47 0.32 1.32
CA VAL A 74 -19.07 -0.28 0.12
C VAL A 74 -20.18 -1.22 0.56
N GLU A 75 -21.40 -0.96 0.09
CA GLU A 75 -22.55 -1.81 0.36
C GLU A 75 -22.59 -2.97 -0.62
N GLU A 76 -22.31 -4.16 -0.13
CA GLU A 76 -22.37 -5.40 -0.89
C GLU A 76 -22.95 -6.54 -0.07
N ALA A 77 -23.45 -7.59 -0.76
CA ALA A 77 -24.02 -8.78 -0.12
C ALA A 77 -22.98 -9.63 0.63
N THR A 78 -21.71 -9.47 0.32
CA THR A 78 -20.59 -10.19 0.94
C THR A 78 -19.77 -9.28 1.86
N PRO A 79 -19.07 -9.83 2.88
CA PRO A 79 -18.16 -9.05 3.68
C PRO A 79 -17.07 -8.39 2.83
N ILE A 80 -16.90 -7.08 3.03
CA ILE A 80 -15.88 -6.29 2.35
C ILE A 80 -14.70 -6.04 3.29
N TYR A 81 -13.50 -6.13 2.74
CA TYR A 81 -12.26 -5.68 3.35
C TYR A 81 -11.64 -4.59 2.49
N TYR A 82 -10.78 -3.76 3.07
CA TYR A 82 -10.12 -2.68 2.35
C TYR A 82 -8.62 -2.88 2.36
N ASN A 83 -7.98 -2.54 1.25
CA ASN A 83 -6.54 -2.43 1.15
C ASN A 83 -6.17 -0.97 0.86
N VAL A 84 -5.02 -0.54 1.37
CA VAL A 84 -4.49 0.80 1.11
C VAL A 84 -3.19 0.66 0.34
N TYR A 85 -3.09 1.40 -0.73
CA TYR A 85 -1.93 1.44 -1.62
C TYR A 85 -1.29 2.81 -1.65
N ARG A 86 0.03 2.82 -1.73
CA ARG A 86 0.80 3.97 -2.14
C ARG A 86 1.21 3.80 -3.61
N ILE A 87 0.92 4.82 -4.41
CA ILE A 87 1.26 4.86 -5.83
C ILE A 87 2.58 5.62 -5.95
N SER A 88 3.51 5.10 -6.74
CA SER A 88 4.80 5.74 -7.01
C SER A 88 4.79 6.41 -8.38
N ASP A 89 5.30 7.63 -8.45
CA ASP A 89 5.32 8.42 -9.68
C ASP A 89 6.33 7.89 -10.73
N ASN A 90 7.21 6.97 -10.33
CA ASN A 90 8.28 6.42 -11.17
C ASN A 90 7.85 5.19 -12.01
N GLY A 91 6.56 4.91 -12.12
CA GLY A 91 6.04 3.77 -12.90
C GLY A 91 6.25 2.40 -12.24
N THR A 92 6.72 2.34 -10.99
CA THR A 92 6.74 1.08 -10.25
C THR A 92 5.33 0.67 -9.82
N ALA A 93 5.10 -0.63 -9.67
CA ALA A 93 3.81 -1.15 -9.20
C ALA A 93 3.40 -0.51 -7.86
N PRO A 94 2.12 -0.21 -7.67
CA PRO A 94 1.61 0.31 -6.40
C PRO A 94 2.01 -0.57 -5.23
N LYS A 95 2.45 0.05 -4.14
CA LYS A 95 2.86 -0.65 -2.93
C LYS A 95 1.71 -0.68 -1.94
N ARG A 96 1.27 -1.88 -1.55
CA ARG A 96 0.29 -2.06 -0.49
C ARG A 96 0.91 -1.73 0.86
N ILE A 97 0.32 -0.78 1.60
CA ILE A 97 0.77 -0.33 2.92
C ILE A 97 -0.13 -0.81 4.06
N ALA A 98 -1.38 -1.15 3.75
CA ALA A 98 -2.30 -1.81 4.68
C ALA A 98 -3.20 -2.79 3.91
N HIS A 99 -3.68 -3.83 4.60
CA HIS A 99 -4.50 -4.87 3.98
C HIS A 99 -5.53 -5.43 4.97
N LYS A 100 -6.62 -5.94 4.41
CA LYS A 100 -7.71 -6.59 5.17
C LYS A 100 -8.26 -5.70 6.30
N LEU A 101 -8.33 -4.40 6.09
CA LEU A 101 -8.97 -3.49 7.01
C LEU A 101 -10.49 -3.71 6.97
N ARG A 102 -11.14 -3.61 8.11
CA ARG A 102 -12.60 -3.62 8.23
C ARG A 102 -13.14 -2.22 8.52
N GLU A 103 -12.32 -1.40 9.08
CA GLU A 103 -12.59 0.00 9.34
C GLU A 103 -12.63 0.79 8.03
N THR A 104 -13.31 1.90 8.03
CA THR A 104 -13.42 2.84 6.90
C THR A 104 -12.48 4.04 7.05
N SER A 105 -11.44 3.88 7.85
CA SER A 105 -10.41 4.87 8.05
C SER A 105 -9.04 4.23 8.25
N PHE A 106 -7.99 4.95 7.85
CA PHE A 106 -6.60 4.53 8.03
C PHE A 106 -5.73 5.71 8.38
N HIS A 107 -5.10 5.65 9.56
CA HIS A 107 -4.15 6.66 10.00
C HIS A 107 -2.73 6.16 9.74
N TYR A 108 -1.92 6.97 9.07
CA TYR A 108 -0.57 6.59 8.66
C TYR A 108 0.45 7.68 8.98
N VAL A 109 1.52 7.27 9.67
CA VAL A 109 2.70 8.11 9.92
C VAL A 109 3.84 7.55 9.06
N PRO A 110 4.18 8.18 7.93
CA PRO A 110 5.23 7.68 7.07
C PRO A 110 6.61 7.89 7.68
N ALA A 111 7.52 6.94 7.43
CA ALA A 111 8.91 7.03 7.89
C ALA A 111 9.68 8.21 7.27
N LEU A 112 9.28 8.64 6.08
CA LEU A 112 9.88 9.77 5.36
C LEU A 112 8.80 10.83 5.11
N PRO A 113 9.05 12.12 5.45
CA PRO A 113 8.09 13.21 5.23
C PRO A 113 7.66 13.36 3.77
N SER A 114 8.52 13.05 2.80
CA SER A 114 8.19 13.08 1.37
C SER A 114 7.03 12.16 1.00
N LEU A 115 6.81 11.09 1.76
CA LEU A 115 5.71 10.16 1.53
C LEU A 115 4.33 10.76 1.88
N LEU A 116 4.27 11.87 2.62
CA LEU A 116 3.02 12.62 2.83
C LEU A 116 2.48 13.25 1.54
N TYR A 117 3.32 13.37 0.51
CA TYR A 117 2.96 13.94 -0.79
C TYR A 117 2.79 12.88 -1.89
N ALA A 118 2.97 11.60 -1.55
CA ALA A 118 2.73 10.51 -2.48
C ALA A 118 1.23 10.38 -2.77
N GLN A 119 0.89 9.79 -3.89
CA GLN A 119 -0.48 9.39 -4.20
C GLN A 119 -0.85 8.12 -3.44
N TYR A 120 -2.09 8.05 -3.02
CA TYR A 120 -2.65 6.89 -2.32
C TYR A 120 -3.94 6.44 -2.99
N ALA A 121 -4.32 5.21 -2.75
CA ALA A 121 -5.60 4.66 -3.18
C ALA A 121 -6.12 3.68 -2.14
N VAL A 122 -7.44 3.53 -2.09
CA VAL A 122 -8.11 2.50 -1.29
C VAL A 122 -8.88 1.61 -2.26
N THR A 123 -8.77 0.31 -2.07
CA THR A 123 -9.55 -0.69 -2.80
C THR A 123 -10.44 -1.46 -1.85
N ALA A 124 -11.56 -1.95 -2.35
CA ALA A 124 -12.45 -2.89 -1.67
C ALA A 124 -12.15 -4.31 -2.16
N VAL A 125 -12.22 -5.29 -1.27
CA VAL A 125 -12.03 -6.71 -1.58
C VAL A 125 -13.19 -7.49 -1.01
N ASP A 126 -13.85 -8.28 -1.83
CA ASP A 126 -14.99 -9.11 -1.43
C ASP A 126 -14.57 -10.41 -0.72
N ALA A 127 -15.55 -11.21 -0.33
CA ALA A 127 -15.32 -12.50 0.33
C ALA A 127 -14.61 -13.53 -0.58
N TYR A 128 -14.68 -13.35 -1.89
CA TYR A 128 -14.09 -14.25 -2.88
C TYR A 128 -12.70 -13.80 -3.36
N GLY A 129 -12.21 -12.66 -2.85
CA GLY A 129 -10.90 -12.12 -3.17
C GLY A 129 -10.86 -11.25 -4.42
N ASN A 130 -12.02 -10.92 -5.02
CA ASN A 130 -12.05 -9.94 -6.10
C ASN A 130 -11.77 -8.56 -5.52
N GLU A 131 -10.86 -7.83 -6.13
CA GLU A 131 -10.43 -6.50 -5.70
C GLU A 131 -10.93 -5.45 -6.70
N SER A 132 -11.47 -4.34 -6.16
CA SER A 132 -11.95 -3.23 -6.95
C SER A 132 -10.83 -2.55 -7.74
N GLU A 133 -11.20 -1.68 -8.67
CA GLU A 133 -10.27 -0.81 -9.36
C GLU A 133 -9.50 0.08 -8.37
N LEU A 134 -8.22 0.32 -8.66
CA LEU A 134 -7.35 1.18 -7.89
C LEU A 134 -7.48 2.61 -8.41
N ILE A 135 -8.27 3.44 -7.72
CA ILE A 135 -8.50 4.84 -8.09
C ILE A 135 -7.64 5.74 -7.21
N PRO A 136 -6.72 6.54 -7.77
CA PRO A 136 -5.90 7.46 -7.00
C PRO A 136 -6.76 8.51 -6.28
N ILE A 137 -6.47 8.74 -4.99
CA ILE A 137 -7.12 9.78 -4.20
C ILE A 137 -6.45 11.11 -4.52
N ASN A 138 -7.24 12.08 -4.95
CA ASN A 138 -6.76 13.43 -5.15
C ASN A 138 -6.59 14.14 -3.81
N LEU A 139 -5.43 14.77 -3.61
CA LEU A 139 -5.24 15.69 -2.50
C LEU A 139 -6.27 16.81 -2.59
N PRO A 140 -6.94 17.19 -1.49
CA PRO A 140 -7.83 18.34 -1.50
C PRO A 140 -7.03 19.57 -1.95
N LYS A 141 -7.54 20.30 -2.93
CA LYS A 141 -6.89 21.50 -3.53
C LYS A 141 -6.58 22.62 -2.54
N ASN A 142 -7.03 22.50 -1.29
CA ASN A 142 -6.92 23.52 -0.22
C ASN A 142 -5.95 23.16 0.92
N ALA A 143 -5.22 22.05 0.82
CA ALA A 143 -4.14 21.76 1.77
C ALA A 143 -2.87 22.47 1.26
N ASP A 144 -2.69 23.72 1.68
CA ASP A 144 -1.50 24.56 1.42
C ASP A 144 -0.95 24.41 -0.01
N SER A 145 -1.57 25.10 -0.95
CA SER A 145 -0.94 25.45 -2.21
C SER A 145 0.14 26.53 -1.95
N ASP A 146 1.14 26.18 -1.15
CA ASP A 146 2.38 26.91 -1.14
C ASP A 146 3.05 26.63 -2.50
N PRO A 147 3.27 27.64 -3.35
CA PRO A 147 3.75 27.47 -4.71
C PRO A 147 5.20 26.96 -4.78
N LEU A 148 5.83 26.72 -3.64
CA LEU A 148 7.18 26.19 -3.59
C LEU A 148 7.19 24.70 -3.94
N SER A 149 8.02 24.32 -4.91
CA SER A 149 8.27 22.91 -5.24
C SER A 149 8.78 22.14 -4.03
N ALA A 150 8.66 20.81 -4.05
CA ALA A 150 9.18 19.98 -2.97
C ALA A 150 10.68 20.22 -2.72
N GLU A 151 11.44 20.55 -3.77
CA GLU A 151 12.86 20.89 -3.69
C GLU A 151 13.10 22.23 -2.99
N GLU A 152 12.27 23.24 -3.25
CA GLU A 152 12.35 24.55 -2.60
C GLU A 152 11.98 24.48 -1.12
N LYS A 153 10.99 23.64 -0.75
CA LYS A 153 10.64 23.40 0.67
C LYS A 153 11.76 22.72 1.43
N VAL A 154 12.42 21.75 0.82
CA VAL A 154 13.60 21.08 1.39
C VAL A 154 14.77 22.07 1.52
N LYS A 155 14.99 22.91 0.51
CA LYS A 155 16.06 23.92 0.52
C LYS A 155 15.81 24.97 1.60
N LYS A 156 14.58 25.50 1.72
CA LYS A 156 14.19 26.45 2.75
C LYS A 156 14.32 25.87 4.16
N ALA A 157 13.87 24.62 4.37
CA ALA A 157 14.06 23.93 5.65
C ALA A 157 15.55 23.73 6.01
N TYR A 158 16.39 23.51 5.02
CA TYR A 158 17.84 23.38 5.21
C TYR A 158 18.48 24.73 5.56
N GLU A 159 18.07 25.80 4.89
CA GLU A 159 18.53 27.18 5.18
C GLU A 159 18.08 27.67 6.56
N ASP A 160 16.86 27.35 6.99
CA ASP A 160 16.34 27.68 8.33
C ASP A 160 17.06 26.92 9.46
N LEU A 161 17.53 25.71 9.20
CA LEU A 161 18.24 24.88 10.18
C LEU A 161 19.74 25.24 10.28
N TRP A 162 20.38 25.68 9.21
CA TRP A 162 21.81 25.85 9.12
C TRP A 162 22.28 27.25 8.71
N GLY A 163 21.34 28.14 8.36
CA GLY A 163 21.61 29.50 7.85
C GLY A 163 21.80 30.58 8.90
N LYS A 164 21.74 30.27 10.19
CA LYS A 164 22.04 31.20 11.28
C LYS A 164 23.45 30.98 11.80
N LYS A 165 24.40 31.55 11.10
CA LYS A 165 25.72 31.93 11.65
C LYS A 165 25.95 33.39 11.43
#